data_7209e5643336a4403d3ca4b17e57914a
#
_entry.id   7209e5643336a4403d3ca4b17e57914a
#
_cell.length_a   1.000
_cell.length_b   1.000
_cell.length_c   1.000
_cell.angle_alpha   90.00
_cell.angle_beta   90.00
_cell.angle_gamma   90.00
#
_symmetry.space_group_name_H-M   'P 1'
#
loop_
_entity.id
_entity.type
_entity.pdbx_description
1 polymer ?
#
loop_
_entity_poly.entity_id
_entity_poly.type
_entity_poly.pdbx_seq_one_letter_code
_entity_poly.pdbx_strand_id
1 'polypeptide(L)'
;MKSKILLALTLLLGVSTTTWAVGNLGKANQKKHAYTNEDVWAAYEGFNNTLLDSNKYIYKTNSSYPSAVDRGNGAAAIWCQPIYWDMAMNAYKLAKAQKDRKKTSYYLSLI
;
A
#
# COMPACT_ATOMS: atom_id res chain seq x y z
N MET A 1 -46.15 -30.84 -22.72
CA MET A 1 -44.85 -30.48 -23.35
C MET A 1 -44.52 -28.99 -23.29
N LYS A 2 -45.45 -28.12 -23.52
CA LYS A 2 -45.21 -26.67 -23.53
C LYS A 2 -44.78 -26.09 -22.15
N SER A 3 -45.31 -26.64 -21.04
CA SER A 3 -44.97 -26.18 -19.70
C SER A 3 -43.54 -26.53 -19.24
N LYS A 4 -43.00 -27.66 -19.72
CA LYS A 4 -41.62 -28.07 -19.34
C LYS A 4 -40.55 -27.24 -20.04
N ILE A 5 -40.83 -26.80 -21.26
CA ILE A 5 -39.92 -25.93 -22.02
C ILE A 5 -39.89 -24.51 -21.41
N LEU A 6 -41.06 -24.03 -20.97
CA LEU A 6 -41.16 -22.71 -20.34
C LEU A 6 -40.42 -22.67 -18.99
N LEU A 7 -40.47 -23.76 -18.21
CA LEU A 7 -39.78 -23.87 -16.93
C LEU A 7 -38.25 -23.92 -17.09
N ALA A 8 -37.79 -24.62 -18.14
CA ALA A 8 -36.36 -24.67 -18.46
C ALA A 8 -35.85 -23.31 -18.93
N LEU A 9 -36.64 -22.56 -19.68
CA LEU A 9 -36.26 -21.23 -20.18
C LEU A 9 -36.18 -20.19 -19.03
N THR A 10 -37.12 -20.26 -18.06
CA THR A 10 -37.08 -19.38 -16.89
C THR A 10 -35.93 -19.71 -15.95
N LEU A 11 -35.55 -20.97 -15.79
CA LEU A 11 -34.36 -21.36 -15.04
C LEU A 11 -33.06 -20.86 -15.71
N LEU A 12 -32.96 -20.93 -17.02
CA LEU A 12 -31.81 -20.43 -17.76
C LEU A 12 -31.67 -18.89 -17.66
N LEU A 13 -32.75 -18.16 -17.71
CA LEU A 13 -32.79 -16.71 -17.55
C LEU A 13 -32.45 -16.29 -16.11
N GLY A 14 -32.87 -17.08 -15.12
CA GLY A 14 -32.53 -16.81 -13.69
C GLY A 14 -31.05 -16.98 -13.40
N VAL A 15 -30.40 -17.99 -13.99
CA VAL A 15 -28.95 -18.22 -13.80
C VAL A 15 -28.13 -17.12 -14.51
N SER A 16 -28.57 -16.69 -15.67
CA SER A 16 -27.85 -15.61 -16.40
C SER A 16 -27.93 -14.25 -15.68
N THR A 17 -29.06 -13.94 -15.01
CA THR A 17 -29.19 -12.69 -14.27
C THR A 17 -28.38 -12.68 -12.98
N THR A 18 -28.26 -13.81 -12.28
CA THR A 18 -27.40 -13.93 -11.08
C THR A 18 -25.91 -13.81 -11.45
N THR A 19 -25.47 -14.43 -12.54
CA THR A 19 -24.10 -14.35 -13.01
C THR A 19 -23.73 -12.91 -13.45
N TRP A 20 -24.67 -12.19 -14.06
CA TRP A 20 -24.49 -10.80 -14.45
C TRP A 20 -24.39 -9.87 -13.23
N ALA A 21 -25.22 -10.04 -12.21
CA ALA A 21 -25.18 -9.26 -10.97
C ALA A 21 -23.87 -9.47 -10.21
N VAL A 22 -23.38 -10.70 -10.09
CA VAL A 22 -22.09 -11.03 -9.46
C VAL A 22 -20.92 -10.44 -10.26
N GLY A 23 -20.97 -10.52 -11.60
CA GLY A 23 -19.97 -9.92 -12.47
C GLY A 23 -19.89 -8.40 -12.35
N ASN A 24 -21.02 -7.72 -12.17
CA ASN A 24 -21.06 -6.27 -11.97
C ASN A 24 -20.63 -5.84 -10.57
N LEU A 25 -20.92 -6.61 -9.52
CA LEU A 25 -20.39 -6.38 -8.18
C LEU A 25 -18.86 -6.50 -8.14
N GLY A 26 -18.30 -7.48 -8.85
CA GLY A 26 -16.85 -7.60 -9.01
C GLY A 26 -16.23 -6.41 -9.76
N LYS A 27 -16.89 -5.92 -10.81
CA LYS A 27 -16.42 -4.75 -11.57
C LYS A 27 -16.58 -3.44 -10.82
N ALA A 28 -17.62 -3.27 -10.00
CA ALA A 28 -17.79 -2.10 -9.16
C ALA A 28 -16.69 -1.99 -8.09
N ASN A 29 -16.26 -3.12 -7.53
CA ASN A 29 -15.13 -3.17 -6.60
C ASN A 29 -13.76 -3.03 -7.28
N GLN A 30 -13.68 -3.20 -8.60
CA GLN A 30 -12.45 -3.03 -9.37
C GLN A 30 -12.19 -1.59 -9.81
N LYS A 31 -13.09 -0.64 -9.56
CA LYS A 31 -12.76 0.79 -9.59
C LYS A 31 -11.95 1.18 -8.35
N LYS A 32 -10.94 0.41 -8.03
CA LYS A 32 -9.90 0.89 -7.12
C LYS A 32 -9.20 2.04 -7.81
N HIS A 33 -9.16 3.18 -7.14
CA HIS A 33 -8.30 4.28 -7.52
C HIS A 33 -6.90 3.72 -7.71
N ALA A 34 -6.37 3.79 -8.92
CA ALA A 34 -4.96 3.52 -9.12
C ALA A 34 -4.20 4.58 -8.29
N TYR A 35 -3.30 4.15 -7.42
CA TYR A 35 -2.45 5.07 -6.69
C TYR A 35 -1.63 5.90 -7.67
N THR A 36 -1.63 7.20 -7.46
CA THR A 36 -0.80 8.12 -8.24
C THR A 36 0.63 8.15 -7.70
N ASN A 37 1.55 8.76 -8.45
CA ASN A 37 2.91 8.99 -7.95
C ASN A 37 2.91 9.89 -6.71
N GLU A 38 1.99 10.84 -6.64
CA GLU A 38 1.80 11.74 -5.50
C GLU A 38 1.37 10.97 -4.24
N ASP A 39 0.45 10.00 -4.38
CA ASP A 39 0.03 9.14 -3.26
C ASP A 39 1.19 8.30 -2.73
N VAL A 40 2.01 7.76 -3.63
CA VAL A 40 3.19 6.98 -3.25
C VAL A 40 4.20 7.84 -2.49
N TRP A 41 4.48 9.06 -2.97
CA TRP A 41 5.39 9.98 -2.29
C TRP A 41 4.82 10.47 -0.96
N ALA A 42 3.52 10.77 -0.89
CA ALA A 42 2.87 11.14 0.36
C ALA A 42 3.00 10.02 1.42
N ALA A 43 2.92 8.75 1.01
CA ALA A 43 3.13 7.62 1.90
C ALA A 43 4.58 7.54 2.42
N TYR A 44 5.58 7.63 1.55
CA TYR A 44 7.00 7.63 1.96
C TYR A 44 7.35 8.81 2.85
N GLU A 45 6.95 10.02 2.48
CA GLU A 45 7.22 11.24 3.23
C GLU A 45 6.48 11.25 4.56
N GLY A 46 5.21 10.84 4.59
CA GLY A 46 4.42 10.72 5.81
C GLY A 46 5.02 9.71 6.79
N PHE A 47 5.52 8.58 6.29
CA PHE A 47 6.20 7.58 7.10
C PHE A 47 7.50 8.13 7.71
N ASN A 48 8.34 8.77 6.91
CA ASN A 48 9.60 9.36 7.39
C ASN A 48 9.35 10.49 8.39
N ASN A 49 8.42 11.39 8.10
CA ASN A 49 8.09 12.52 8.99
C ASN A 49 7.55 12.04 10.35
N THR A 50 6.91 10.89 10.37
CA THR A 50 6.29 10.36 11.59
C THR A 50 7.25 9.48 12.40
N LEU A 51 8.02 8.64 11.75
CA LEU A 51 8.77 7.58 12.42
C LEU A 51 10.29 7.75 12.36
N LEU A 52 10.86 8.49 11.40
CA LEU A 52 12.30 8.67 11.34
C LEU A 52 12.79 9.58 12.48
N ASP A 53 13.70 9.08 13.30
CA ASP A 53 14.51 9.88 14.20
C ASP A 53 15.72 10.42 13.40
N SER A 54 15.61 11.64 12.89
CA SER A 54 16.62 12.24 12.01
C SER A 54 17.97 12.51 12.72
N ASN A 55 17.97 12.54 14.06
CA ASN A 55 19.21 12.70 14.82
C ASN A 55 20.03 11.40 14.92
N LYS A 56 19.34 10.25 14.77
CA LYS A 56 19.92 8.92 14.93
C LYS A 56 19.94 8.12 13.63
N TYR A 57 19.20 8.58 12.61
CA TYR A 57 18.96 7.86 11.36
C TYR A 57 18.39 6.45 11.58
N ILE A 58 17.53 6.32 12.58
CA ILE A 58 16.87 5.08 12.97
C ILE A 58 15.36 5.34 13.05
N TYR A 59 14.56 4.37 12.69
CA TYR A 59 13.11 4.48 12.74
C TYR A 59 12.56 4.08 14.10
N LYS A 60 11.59 4.85 14.58
CA LYS A 60 10.76 4.50 15.73
C LYS A 60 9.73 3.46 15.31
N THR A 61 9.38 2.55 16.20
CA THR A 61 8.31 1.57 15.96
C THR A 61 6.92 2.13 16.26
N ASN A 62 6.88 3.27 16.96
CA ASN A 62 5.63 3.97 17.30
C ASN A 62 5.88 5.48 17.30
N SER A 63 4.94 6.23 16.73
CA SER A 63 5.00 7.69 16.65
C SER A 63 4.98 8.39 18.03
N SER A 64 4.45 7.73 19.06
CA SER A 64 4.41 8.27 20.42
C SER A 64 5.78 8.27 21.13
N TYR A 65 6.76 7.53 20.63
CA TYR A 65 8.09 7.53 21.22
C TYR A 65 8.86 8.80 20.85
N PRO A 66 9.47 9.49 21.82
CA PRO A 66 10.21 10.72 21.56
C PRO A 66 11.49 10.48 20.75
N SER A 67 12.08 9.31 20.85
CA SER A 67 13.33 8.93 20.19
C SER A 67 13.32 7.45 19.78
N ALA A 68 14.08 7.12 18.74
CA ALA A 68 14.27 5.74 18.32
C ALA A 68 15.06 4.89 19.34
N VAL A 69 15.79 5.54 20.23
CA VAL A 69 16.52 4.88 21.33
C VAL A 69 15.74 4.84 22.66
N ASP A 70 14.48 5.26 22.65
CA ASP A 70 13.59 5.14 23.79
C ASP A 70 13.44 3.67 24.21
N ARG A 71 13.35 3.42 25.52
CA ARG A 71 13.21 2.06 26.04
C ARG A 71 11.94 1.37 25.55
N GLY A 72 10.87 2.12 25.32
CA GLY A 72 9.63 1.62 24.74
C GLY A 72 9.79 1.14 23.29
N ASN A 73 10.72 1.70 22.55
CA ASN A 73 11.06 1.26 21.20
C ASN A 73 11.73 -0.13 21.18
N GLY A 74 12.50 -0.46 22.21
CA GLY A 74 12.97 -1.79 22.59
C GLY A 74 13.60 -2.63 21.48
N ALA A 75 13.53 -3.95 21.65
CA ALA A 75 14.04 -4.93 20.69
C ALA A 75 13.32 -4.87 19.34
N ALA A 76 12.08 -4.41 19.29
CA ALA A 76 11.34 -4.22 18.04
C ALA A 76 12.03 -3.22 17.11
N ALA A 77 12.75 -2.24 17.64
CA ALA A 77 13.56 -1.33 16.84
C ALA A 77 14.58 -2.08 15.98
N ILE A 78 15.28 -3.05 16.55
CA ILE A 78 16.30 -3.84 15.84
C ILE A 78 15.68 -4.70 14.74
N TRP A 79 14.58 -5.38 15.04
CA TRP A 79 13.92 -6.29 14.10
C TRP A 79 13.20 -5.58 12.96
N CYS A 80 12.69 -4.38 13.21
CA CYS A 80 11.96 -3.61 12.20
C CYS A 80 12.88 -2.78 11.30
N GLN A 81 14.09 -2.41 11.73
CA GLN A 81 15.00 -1.57 10.92
C GLN A 81 15.28 -2.11 9.53
N PRO A 82 15.53 -3.41 9.31
CA PRO A 82 15.76 -3.93 7.96
C PRO A 82 14.58 -3.69 7.02
N ILE A 83 13.35 -3.78 7.51
CA ILE A 83 12.13 -3.52 6.73
C ILE A 83 12.04 -2.03 6.36
N TYR A 84 12.34 -1.16 7.31
CA TYR A 84 12.32 0.29 7.08
C TYR A 84 13.45 0.74 6.15
N TRP A 85 14.60 0.10 6.25
CA TRP A 85 15.71 0.33 5.33
C TRP A 85 15.39 -0.11 3.90
N ASP A 86 14.74 -1.25 3.73
CA ASP A 86 14.26 -1.70 2.41
C ASP A 86 13.24 -0.73 1.82
N MET A 87 12.36 -0.16 2.64
CA MET A 87 11.45 0.90 2.23
C MET A 87 12.20 2.14 1.72
N ALA A 88 13.24 2.61 2.44
CA ALA A 88 14.06 3.74 2.02
C ALA A 88 14.82 3.43 0.72
N MET A 89 15.31 2.21 0.56
CA MET A 89 15.95 1.72 -0.66
C MET A 89 14.98 1.73 -1.86
N ASN A 90 13.74 1.33 -1.65
CA ASN A 90 12.72 1.34 -2.71
C ASN A 90 12.34 2.77 -3.09
N ALA A 91 12.23 3.68 -2.12
CA ALA A 91 12.03 5.11 -2.39
C ALA A 91 13.20 5.72 -3.17
N TYR A 92 14.44 5.37 -2.82
CA TYR A 92 15.63 5.77 -3.60
C TYR A 92 15.57 5.30 -5.05
N LYS A 93 15.25 4.03 -5.28
CA LYS A 93 15.13 3.46 -6.64
C LYS A 93 14.05 4.19 -7.46
N LEU A 94 12.90 4.47 -6.82
CA LEU A 94 11.80 5.19 -7.46
C LEU A 94 12.20 6.63 -7.82
N ALA A 95 12.82 7.36 -6.89
CA ALA A 95 13.31 8.72 -7.13
C ALA A 95 14.31 8.77 -8.28
N LYS A 96 15.21 7.80 -8.34
CA LYS A 96 16.19 7.66 -9.42
C LYS A 96 15.51 7.40 -10.77
N ALA A 97 14.53 6.51 -10.80
CA ALA A 97 13.75 6.22 -12.02
C ALA A 97 12.99 7.45 -12.52
N GLN A 98 12.46 8.26 -11.61
CA GLN A 98 11.76 9.51 -11.91
C GLN A 98 12.70 10.70 -12.19
N LYS A 99 14.01 10.51 -12.07
CA LYS A 99 15.04 11.55 -12.24
C LYS A 99 14.89 12.72 -11.24
N ASP A 100 14.28 12.50 -10.10
CA ASP A 100 14.15 13.45 -9.00
C ASP A 100 15.46 13.47 -8.20
N ARG A 101 16.34 14.42 -8.52
CA ARG A 101 17.65 14.54 -7.87
C ARG A 101 17.55 14.82 -6.38
N LYS A 102 16.57 15.62 -5.95
CA LYS A 102 16.41 15.99 -4.54
C LYS A 102 16.01 14.78 -3.70
N LYS A 103 14.98 14.05 -4.13
CA LYS A 103 14.57 12.83 -3.46
C LYS A 103 15.64 11.73 -3.54
N THR A 104 16.31 11.60 -4.66
CA THR A 104 17.42 10.65 -4.82
C THR A 104 18.52 10.90 -3.80
N SER A 105 18.96 12.15 -3.63
CA SER A 105 19.98 12.51 -2.65
C SER A 105 19.49 12.27 -1.21
N TYR A 106 18.26 12.65 -0.91
CA TYR A 106 17.67 12.46 0.41
C TYR A 106 17.60 10.98 0.80
N TYR A 107 17.00 10.15 -0.02
CA TYR A 107 16.85 8.72 0.30
C TYR A 107 18.18 7.97 0.27
N LEU A 108 19.15 8.42 -0.54
CA LEU A 108 20.51 7.88 -0.50
C LEU A 108 21.18 8.14 0.85
N SER A 109 20.91 9.27 1.49
CA SER A 109 21.49 9.59 2.80
C SER A 109 20.90 8.77 3.96
N LEU A 110 19.79 8.07 3.73
CA LEU A 110 19.15 7.20 4.71
C LEU A 110 19.61 5.74 4.61
N ILE A 111 20.35 5.38 3.58
CA ILE A 111 20.82 4.03 3.27
C ILE A 111 22.29 3.89 3.69
#